data_fb5c304cfbb1cbdaacf89c4ab22145a9
#
_entry.id   fb5c304cfbb1cbdaacf89c4ab22145a9
#
_cell.length_a   1.000
_cell.length_b   1.000
_cell.length_c   1.000
_cell.angle_alpha   90.00
_cell.angle_beta   90.00
_cell.angle_gamma   90.00
#
_symmetry.space_group_name_H-M   'P 1'
#
loop_
_entity.id
_entity.type
_entity.pdbx_description
1 polymer ?
#
loop_
_entity_poly.entity_id
_entity_poly.type
_entity_poly.pdbx_seq_one_letter_code
_entity_poly.pdbx_strand_id
1 'polypeptide(L)'
;MGVGLIAAFVAGDRYNDWRSLNDEQRRAAILADLALFFGDEALSPSTYDEMDWPSEPWTGGGYAAFMPPGVWTSYGSALTEPIGRIHWAGTEMAEVWPGFFDGAIRTAEKAVASIKNSI
;
A
#
# COMPACT_ATOMS: atom_id res chain seq x y z
N MET A 1 -14.37 -25.31 12.01
CA MET A 1 -14.58 -23.87 11.75
C MET A 1 -13.28 -23.29 11.27
N GLY A 2 -13.30 -22.50 10.18
CA GLY A 2 -12.11 -21.77 9.73
C GLY A 2 -11.77 -20.62 10.66
N VAL A 3 -10.50 -20.25 10.76
CA VAL A 3 -10.08 -19.03 11.48
C VAL A 3 -10.47 -17.82 10.62
N GLY A 4 -11.18 -16.84 11.20
CA GLY A 4 -11.45 -15.57 10.53
C GLY A 4 -10.20 -14.70 10.50
N LEU A 5 -9.99 -13.95 9.40
CA LEU A 5 -8.92 -12.98 9.27
C LEU A 5 -9.52 -11.61 8.99
N ILE A 6 -9.05 -10.60 9.72
CA ILE A 6 -9.40 -9.20 9.48
C ILE A 6 -8.11 -8.46 9.14
N ALA A 7 -8.10 -7.74 8.01
CA ALA A 7 -7.05 -6.80 7.65
C ALA A 7 -7.59 -5.38 7.81
N ALA A 8 -6.87 -4.53 8.52
CA ALA A 8 -7.21 -3.14 8.73
C ALA A 8 -6.08 -2.22 8.25
N PHE A 9 -6.43 -1.02 7.77
CA PHE A 9 -5.50 -0.01 7.34
C PHE A 9 -5.67 1.26 8.17
N VAL A 10 -4.57 1.80 8.67
CA VAL A 10 -4.51 3.12 9.28
C VAL A 10 -3.85 4.06 8.30
N ALA A 11 -4.59 5.07 7.83
CA ALA A 11 -4.14 5.97 6.77
C ALA A 11 -4.48 7.43 7.05
N GLY A 12 -3.86 8.35 6.30
CA GLY A 12 -4.10 9.78 6.41
C GLY A 12 -3.70 10.33 7.79
N ASP A 13 -4.47 11.30 8.27
CA ASP A 13 -4.16 11.97 9.55
C ASP A 13 -4.18 11.00 10.75
N ARG A 14 -5.02 9.98 10.67
CA ARG A 14 -5.10 8.93 11.71
C ARG A 14 -3.80 8.16 11.90
N TYR A 15 -2.99 8.03 10.85
CA TYR A 15 -1.68 7.40 10.96
C TYR A 15 -0.73 8.19 11.87
N ASN A 16 -0.76 9.52 11.83
CA ASN A 16 0.10 10.34 12.69
C ASN A 16 -0.26 10.16 14.17
N ASP A 17 -1.56 10.11 14.49
CA ASP A 17 -2.04 9.85 15.83
C ASP A 17 -1.62 8.45 16.31
N TRP A 18 -1.86 7.44 15.48
CA TRP A 18 -1.52 6.04 15.73
C TRP A 18 -0.01 5.85 15.94
N ARG A 19 0.81 6.46 15.10
CA ARG A 19 2.28 6.36 15.17
C ARG A 19 2.84 6.95 16.48
N SER A 20 2.17 7.91 17.10
CA SER A 20 2.60 8.51 18.36
C SER A 20 2.39 7.60 19.58
N LEU A 21 1.59 6.56 19.44
CA LEU A 21 1.27 5.58 20.48
C LEU A 21 2.36 4.52 20.60
N ASN A 22 2.48 3.91 21.77
CA ASN A 22 3.28 2.70 21.94
C ASN A 22 2.50 1.45 21.42
N ASP A 23 3.19 0.31 21.27
CA ASP A 23 2.63 -0.91 20.68
C ASP A 23 1.35 -1.39 21.37
N GLU A 24 1.30 -1.34 22.70
CA GLU A 24 0.12 -1.75 23.47
C GLU A 24 -1.07 -0.83 23.22
N GLN A 25 -0.82 0.48 23.19
CA GLN A 25 -1.84 1.49 22.91
C GLN A 25 -2.34 1.40 21.48
N ARG A 26 -1.46 1.18 20.50
CA ARG A 26 -1.83 0.97 19.09
C ARG A 26 -2.74 -0.23 18.94
N ARG A 27 -2.32 -1.37 19.51
CA ARG A 27 -3.13 -2.59 19.51
C ARG A 27 -4.49 -2.36 20.16
N ALA A 28 -4.55 -1.73 21.33
CA ALA A 28 -5.80 -1.46 22.03
C ALA A 28 -6.74 -0.57 21.20
N ALA A 29 -6.22 0.48 20.56
CA ALA A 29 -7.01 1.38 19.73
C ALA A 29 -7.61 0.65 18.51
N ILE A 30 -6.82 -0.14 17.80
CA ILE A 30 -7.30 -0.91 16.63
C ILE A 30 -8.35 -1.93 17.05
N LEU A 31 -8.14 -2.68 18.13
CA LEU A 31 -9.10 -3.67 18.59
C LEU A 31 -10.42 -3.02 19.07
N ALA A 32 -10.36 -1.86 19.70
CA ALA A 32 -11.54 -1.10 20.06
C ALA A 32 -12.35 -0.64 18.83
N ASP A 33 -11.68 -0.15 17.80
CA ASP A 33 -12.33 0.22 16.54
C ASP A 33 -12.95 -1.00 15.85
N LEU A 34 -12.25 -2.13 15.80
CA LEU A 34 -12.78 -3.37 15.23
C LEU A 34 -13.99 -3.90 16.01
N ALA A 35 -14.00 -3.76 17.33
CA ALA A 35 -15.14 -4.20 18.16
C ALA A 35 -16.44 -3.44 17.84
N LEU A 36 -16.36 -2.20 17.36
CA LEU A 36 -17.54 -1.44 16.92
C LEU A 36 -18.26 -2.11 15.73
N PHE A 37 -17.54 -2.84 14.89
CA PHE A 37 -18.09 -3.47 13.69
C PHE A 37 -18.33 -4.97 13.86
N PHE A 38 -17.48 -5.65 14.63
CA PHE A 38 -17.46 -7.12 14.74
C PHE A 38 -17.87 -7.64 16.12
N GLY A 39 -18.12 -6.73 17.08
CA GLY A 39 -18.47 -7.08 18.45
C GLY A 39 -17.26 -7.39 19.35
N ASP A 40 -17.55 -7.68 20.60
CA ASP A 40 -16.52 -7.82 21.65
C ASP A 40 -15.51 -8.96 21.40
N GLU A 41 -15.87 -9.93 20.59
CA GLU A 41 -14.95 -11.01 20.18
C GLU A 41 -13.68 -10.47 19.50
N ALA A 42 -13.77 -9.32 18.80
CA ALA A 42 -12.63 -8.67 18.16
C ALA A 42 -11.60 -8.13 19.16
N LEU A 43 -11.95 -7.94 20.42
CA LEU A 43 -11.01 -7.50 21.47
C LEU A 43 -9.99 -8.56 21.86
N SER A 44 -10.24 -9.83 21.52
CA SER A 44 -9.41 -10.96 21.93
C SER A 44 -8.99 -11.82 20.75
N PRO A 45 -8.25 -11.26 19.76
CA PRO A 45 -7.77 -12.03 18.62
C PRO A 45 -6.75 -13.08 19.07
N SER A 46 -6.76 -14.24 18.40
CA SER A 46 -5.75 -15.27 18.62
C SER A 46 -4.34 -14.86 18.19
N THR A 47 -4.26 -13.97 17.21
CA THR A 47 -3.00 -13.39 16.70
C THR A 47 -3.24 -11.95 16.32
N TYR A 48 -2.25 -11.08 16.53
CA TYR A 48 -2.27 -9.70 16.12
C TYR A 48 -0.88 -9.34 15.59
N ASP A 49 -0.83 -8.86 14.37
CA ASP A 49 0.38 -8.37 13.72
C ASP A 49 0.14 -6.98 13.15
N GLU A 50 1.13 -6.12 13.19
CA GLU A 50 1.08 -4.80 12.58
C GLU A 50 2.39 -4.49 11.84
N MET A 51 2.28 -3.67 10.78
CA MET A 51 3.42 -3.20 10.01
C MET A 51 3.31 -1.71 9.77
N ASP A 52 4.34 -0.97 10.17
CA ASP A 52 4.50 0.45 9.89
C ASP A 52 5.32 0.65 8.60
N TRP A 53 4.65 0.57 7.44
CA TRP A 53 5.28 0.72 6.14
C TRP A 53 6.04 2.03 5.93
N PRO A 54 5.58 3.20 6.41
CA PRO A 54 6.34 4.43 6.34
C PRO A 54 7.66 4.42 7.13
N SER A 55 7.78 3.59 8.16
CA SER A 55 9.02 3.42 8.93
C SER A 55 9.99 2.43 8.29
N GLU A 56 9.56 1.66 7.30
CA GLU A 56 10.43 0.74 6.57
C GLU A 56 11.40 1.49 5.65
N PRO A 57 12.72 1.40 5.87
CA PRO A 57 13.70 2.26 5.20
C PRO A 57 13.74 2.07 3.68
N TRP A 58 13.35 0.91 3.18
CA TRP A 58 13.38 0.58 1.75
C TRP A 58 12.05 0.80 1.05
N THR A 59 10.96 0.92 1.80
CA THR A 59 9.60 1.13 1.28
C THR A 59 9.16 2.58 1.43
N GLY A 60 9.36 3.15 2.61
CA GLY A 60 9.05 4.56 2.90
C GLY A 60 7.57 4.91 2.84
N GLY A 61 6.67 3.92 2.67
CA GLY A 61 5.26 4.18 2.58
C GLY A 61 4.39 2.98 2.23
N GLY A 62 3.09 3.20 2.28
CA GLY A 62 2.07 2.23 1.92
C GLY A 62 1.85 2.12 0.41
N TYR A 63 0.96 1.22 0.02
CA TYR A 63 0.77 0.67 -1.32
C TYR A 63 0.28 1.65 -2.41
N ALA A 64 0.01 2.90 -2.11
CA ALA A 64 -0.40 3.92 -3.08
C ALA A 64 0.26 5.27 -2.75
N ALA A 65 0.75 5.93 -3.79
CA ALA A 65 1.22 7.31 -3.70
C ALA A 65 0.08 8.27 -4.02
N PHE A 66 -0.14 9.26 -3.16
CA PHE A 66 -1.09 10.33 -3.43
C PHE A 66 -0.41 11.41 -4.28
N MET A 67 -0.93 11.62 -5.48
CA MET A 67 -0.45 12.67 -6.38
C MET A 67 -1.38 13.89 -6.26
N PRO A 68 -0.85 15.08 -5.92
CA PRO A 68 -1.63 16.31 -5.94
C PRO A 68 -2.27 16.60 -7.30
N PRO A 69 -3.37 17.39 -7.36
CA PRO A 69 -3.98 17.76 -8.60
C PRO A 69 -2.98 18.37 -9.60
N GLY A 70 -3.05 17.95 -10.85
CA GLY A 70 -2.16 18.40 -11.93
C GLY A 70 -0.85 17.61 -12.08
N VAL A 71 -0.40 16.85 -11.10
CA VAL A 71 0.85 16.08 -11.19
C VAL A 71 0.74 14.99 -12.26
N TRP A 72 -0.33 14.19 -12.26
CA TRP A 72 -0.55 13.16 -13.27
C TRP A 72 -0.64 13.72 -14.70
N THR A 73 -1.33 14.83 -14.89
CA THR A 73 -1.46 15.45 -16.21
C THR A 73 -0.17 16.08 -16.71
N SER A 74 0.69 16.55 -15.82
CA SER A 74 1.94 17.21 -16.17
C SER A 74 3.14 16.28 -16.26
N TYR A 75 3.18 15.24 -15.43
CA TYR A 75 4.37 14.40 -15.24
C TYR A 75 4.10 12.89 -15.33
N GLY A 76 2.84 12.47 -15.54
CA GLY A 76 2.48 11.05 -15.54
C GLY A 76 3.25 10.23 -16.57
N SER A 77 3.54 10.77 -17.76
CA SER A 77 4.35 10.10 -18.78
C SER A 77 5.78 9.81 -18.29
N ALA A 78 6.38 10.74 -17.54
CA ALA A 78 7.73 10.59 -17.03
C ALA A 78 7.88 9.41 -16.03
N LEU A 79 6.78 8.96 -15.42
CA LEU A 79 6.78 7.81 -14.52
C LEU A 79 6.81 6.46 -15.28
N THR A 80 6.39 6.46 -16.54
CA THR A 80 6.22 5.23 -17.32
C THR A 80 7.27 5.06 -18.41
N GLU A 81 7.92 6.16 -18.84
CA GLU A 81 8.92 6.12 -19.90
C GLU A 81 10.26 5.57 -19.40
N PRO A 82 10.90 4.64 -20.14
CA PRO A 82 12.23 4.17 -19.81
C PRO A 82 13.28 5.30 -19.88
N ILE A 83 14.26 5.24 -18.98
CA ILE A 83 15.40 6.14 -18.99
C ILE A 83 16.64 5.34 -19.40
N GLY A 84 17.00 5.40 -20.68
CA GLY A 84 18.08 4.58 -21.24
C GLY A 84 17.76 3.09 -21.09
N ARG A 85 18.53 2.37 -20.26
CA ARG A 85 18.33 0.94 -19.99
C ARG A 85 17.52 0.66 -18.70
N ILE A 86 17.02 1.70 -18.06
CA ILE A 86 16.20 1.57 -16.83
C ILE A 86 14.73 1.55 -17.25
N HIS A 87 14.04 0.49 -16.90
CA HIS A 87 12.62 0.31 -17.12
C HIS A 87 11.90 0.25 -15.77
N TRP A 88 10.69 0.79 -15.73
CA TRP A 88 9.90 0.91 -14.51
C TRP A 88 8.74 -0.07 -14.53
N ALA A 89 8.45 -0.65 -13.38
CA ALA A 89 7.25 -1.44 -13.14
C ALA A 89 6.77 -1.22 -11.71
N GLY A 90 5.46 -1.14 -11.54
CA GLY A 90 4.85 -0.95 -10.24
C GLY A 90 3.40 -0.55 -10.43
N THR A 91 2.61 -0.71 -9.39
CA THR A 91 1.18 -0.40 -9.45
C THR A 91 0.89 1.09 -9.70
N GLU A 92 1.84 1.96 -9.35
CA GLU A 92 1.77 3.41 -9.54
C GLU A 92 1.79 3.80 -11.03
N MET A 93 2.39 2.98 -11.89
CA MET A 93 2.49 3.21 -13.34
C MET A 93 1.33 2.56 -14.11
N ALA A 94 0.40 1.91 -13.40
CA ALA A 94 -0.69 1.19 -14.03
C ALA A 94 -1.76 2.13 -14.57
N GLU A 95 -2.09 1.97 -15.86
CA GLU A 95 -3.21 2.66 -16.51
C GLU A 95 -4.56 2.11 -16.05
N VAL A 96 -4.56 0.82 -15.65
CA VAL A 96 -5.74 0.09 -15.18
C VAL A 96 -5.40 -0.54 -13.84
N TRP A 97 -6.27 -0.40 -12.86
CA TRP A 97 -6.11 -0.91 -11.51
C TRP A 97 -4.84 -0.41 -10.79
N PRO A 98 -4.56 0.93 -10.79
CA PRO A 98 -3.50 1.48 -9.96
C PRO A 98 -3.79 1.20 -8.48
N GLY A 99 -2.74 0.88 -7.70
CA GLY A 99 -2.87 0.49 -6.29
C GLY A 99 -3.24 -0.97 -6.04
N PHE A 100 -3.41 -1.78 -7.10
CA PHE A 100 -3.76 -3.20 -6.99
C PHE A 100 -2.69 -4.10 -7.58
N PHE A 101 -2.67 -5.37 -7.17
CA PHE A 101 -1.76 -6.40 -7.70
C PHE A 101 -1.87 -6.57 -9.22
N ASP A 102 -3.09 -6.53 -9.76
CA ASP A 102 -3.33 -6.63 -11.20
C ASP A 102 -2.59 -5.53 -11.96
N GLY A 103 -2.64 -4.29 -11.47
CA GLY A 103 -1.91 -3.17 -12.05
C GLY A 103 -0.40 -3.38 -12.03
N ALA A 104 0.16 -3.88 -10.93
CA ALA A 104 1.58 -4.18 -10.82
C ALA A 104 2.02 -5.27 -11.80
N ILE A 105 1.23 -6.34 -11.97
CA ILE A 105 1.50 -7.42 -12.92
C ILE A 105 1.50 -6.89 -14.36
N ARG A 106 0.49 -6.13 -14.76
CA ARG A 106 0.38 -5.53 -16.10
C ARG A 106 1.57 -4.65 -16.45
N THR A 107 2.01 -3.81 -15.52
CA THR A 107 3.18 -2.94 -15.75
C THR A 107 4.48 -3.74 -15.83
N ALA A 108 4.63 -4.81 -15.04
CA ALA A 108 5.77 -5.70 -15.14
C ALA A 108 5.83 -6.40 -16.51
N GLU A 109 4.72 -6.90 -17.03
CA GLU A 109 4.62 -7.49 -18.37
C GLU A 109 4.98 -6.47 -19.46
N LYS A 110 4.50 -5.23 -19.34
CA LYS A 110 4.82 -4.13 -20.27
C LYS A 110 6.32 -3.79 -20.23
N ALA A 111 6.92 -3.73 -19.04
CA ALA A 111 8.36 -3.49 -18.88
C ALA A 111 9.19 -4.61 -19.51
N VAL A 112 8.85 -5.87 -19.30
CA VAL A 112 9.53 -7.03 -19.92
C VAL A 112 9.40 -6.99 -21.44
N ALA A 113 8.24 -6.67 -21.99
CA ALA A 113 8.05 -6.51 -23.43
C ALA A 113 8.93 -5.39 -24.00
N SER A 114 9.00 -4.24 -23.30
CA SER A 114 9.85 -3.11 -23.69
C SER A 114 11.34 -3.50 -23.70
N ILE A 115 11.82 -4.21 -22.70
CA ILE A 115 13.21 -4.69 -22.62
C ILE A 115 13.52 -5.63 -23.79
N LYS A 116 12.64 -6.60 -24.08
CA LYS A 116 12.83 -7.55 -25.18
C LYS A 116 12.93 -6.87 -26.55
N ASN A 117 12.22 -5.77 -26.74
CA ASN A 117 12.24 -5.00 -28.00
C ASN A 117 13.46 -4.06 -28.12
N SER A 118 14.21 -3.87 -27.04
CA SER A 118 15.38 -2.99 -27.00
C SER A 118 16.73 -3.73 -27.07
N ILE A 119 16.68 -5.07 -27.11
CA ILE A 119 17.82 -5.97 -27.32
C ILE A 119 17.84 -6.44 -28.75
#